data_81cc6d684e3ca9382676e1742893a04d
#
_entry.id   81cc6d684e3ca9382676e1742893a04d
#
_cell.length_a   1.000
_cell.length_b   1.000
_cell.length_c   1.000
_cell.angle_alpha   90.00
_cell.angle_beta   90.00
_cell.angle_gamma   90.00
#
_symmetry.space_group_name_H-M   'P 1'
#
loop_
_entity.id
_entity.type
_entity.pdbx_description
1 polymer ?
#
loop_
_entity_poly.entity_id
_entity_poly.type
_entity_poly.pdbx_seq_one_letter_code
_entity_poly.pdbx_strand_id
1 'polypeptide(L)'
;MIEPEIPAFADLWNEGKFFEAHEVLEGLWMRRRDKGLQGLIQIAAALYHVQRGNLRGARTMIDRATPRLLNPGNAPCAIDQRAMAEYAARVRAALDLPELEALIAARPHL
;
A
#
# COMPACT_ATOMS: atom_id res chain seq x y z
N MET A 1 -12.07 -19.15 -6.15
CA MET A 1 -12.88 -17.96 -6.38
C MET A 1 -12.00 -16.72 -6.33
N ILE A 2 -12.12 -15.85 -7.30
CA ILE A 2 -11.34 -14.60 -7.35
C ILE A 2 -12.08 -13.54 -6.54
N GLU A 3 -11.35 -12.89 -5.63
CA GLU A 3 -11.90 -11.78 -4.87
C GLU A 3 -11.74 -10.51 -5.70
N PRO A 4 -12.84 -9.89 -6.16
CA PRO A 4 -12.76 -8.77 -7.10
C PRO A 4 -12.06 -7.52 -6.51
N GLU A 5 -11.98 -7.42 -5.19
CA GLU A 5 -11.30 -6.30 -4.54
C GLU A 5 -9.81 -6.26 -4.84
N ILE A 6 -9.17 -7.41 -5.08
CA ILE A 6 -7.73 -7.44 -5.32
C ILE A 6 -7.37 -6.83 -6.68
N PRO A 7 -7.97 -7.26 -7.81
CA PRO A 7 -7.71 -6.57 -9.07
C PRO A 7 -8.21 -5.13 -9.07
N ALA A 8 -9.30 -4.83 -8.37
CA ALA A 8 -9.77 -3.44 -8.27
C ALA A 8 -8.74 -2.56 -7.55
N PHE A 9 -8.15 -3.07 -6.46
CA PHE A 9 -7.06 -2.37 -5.78
C PHE A 9 -5.88 -2.11 -6.72
N ALA A 10 -5.48 -3.14 -7.48
CA ALA A 10 -4.36 -3.02 -8.41
C ALA A 10 -4.62 -1.91 -9.45
N ASP A 11 -5.81 -1.89 -10.03
CA ASP A 11 -6.19 -0.88 -11.01
C ASP A 11 -6.14 0.53 -10.41
N LEU A 12 -6.73 0.71 -9.24
CA LEU A 12 -6.77 2.01 -8.57
C LEU A 12 -5.38 2.48 -8.15
N TRP A 13 -4.55 1.56 -7.65
CA TRP A 13 -3.15 1.84 -7.32
C TRP A 13 -2.39 2.31 -8.57
N ASN A 14 -2.54 1.59 -9.69
CA ASN A 14 -1.87 1.93 -10.94
C ASN A 14 -2.31 3.29 -11.47
N GLU A 15 -3.56 3.68 -11.23
CA GLU A 15 -4.09 4.98 -11.63
C GLU A 15 -3.73 6.10 -10.65
N GLY A 16 -3.09 5.79 -9.53
CA GLY A 16 -2.74 6.79 -8.53
C GLY A 16 -3.90 7.19 -7.63
N LYS A 17 -4.99 6.44 -7.64
CA LYS A 17 -6.17 6.69 -6.81
C LYS A 17 -6.03 5.95 -5.49
N PHE A 18 -5.13 6.44 -4.65
CA PHE A 18 -4.74 5.72 -3.45
C PHE A 18 -5.81 5.69 -2.36
N PHE A 19 -6.60 6.74 -2.25
CA PHE A 19 -7.71 6.75 -1.28
C PHE A 19 -8.71 5.66 -1.63
N GLU A 20 -9.18 5.63 -2.87
CA GLU A 20 -10.15 4.62 -3.34
C GLU A 20 -9.55 3.21 -3.26
N ALA A 21 -8.26 3.07 -3.56
CA ALA A 21 -7.57 1.79 -3.46
C ALA A 21 -7.62 1.24 -2.04
N HIS A 22 -7.33 2.09 -1.05
CA HIS A 22 -7.35 1.62 0.35
C HIS A 22 -8.76 1.25 0.79
N GLU A 23 -9.77 2.02 0.35
CA GLU A 23 -11.16 1.73 0.71
C GLU A 23 -11.65 0.38 0.17
N VAL A 24 -11.29 0.06 -1.07
CA VAL A 24 -11.67 -1.22 -1.68
C VAL A 24 -11.15 -2.40 -0.88
N LEU A 25 -9.89 -2.33 -0.43
CA LEU A 25 -9.32 -3.41 0.37
C LEU A 25 -9.84 -3.44 1.81
N GLU A 26 -10.25 -2.30 2.36
CA GLU A 26 -10.86 -2.30 3.69
C GLU A 26 -12.08 -3.19 3.73
N GLY A 27 -12.92 -3.15 2.69
CA GLY A 27 -14.08 -4.02 2.59
C GLY A 27 -13.72 -5.49 2.64
N LEU A 28 -12.68 -5.88 1.90
CA LEU A 28 -12.20 -7.26 1.92
C LEU A 28 -11.59 -7.61 3.27
N TRP A 29 -10.79 -6.71 3.85
CA TRP A 29 -10.16 -6.94 5.13
C TRP A 29 -11.16 -7.15 6.26
N MET A 30 -12.30 -6.46 6.22
CA MET A 30 -13.36 -6.65 7.21
C MET A 30 -13.84 -8.11 7.24
N ARG A 31 -13.79 -8.81 6.11
CA ARG A 31 -14.19 -10.22 6.02
C ARG A 31 -13.05 -11.18 6.32
N ARG A 32 -11.80 -10.84 5.93
CA ARG A 32 -10.66 -11.77 6.01
C ARG A 32 -9.73 -11.50 7.18
N ARG A 33 -9.57 -10.26 7.57
CA ARG A 33 -8.69 -9.85 8.68
C ARG A 33 -7.22 -10.26 8.51
N ASP A 34 -6.74 -10.37 7.26
CA ASP A 34 -5.36 -10.74 6.98
C ASP A 34 -4.41 -9.59 7.26
N LYS A 35 -3.26 -9.89 7.86
CA LYS A 35 -2.22 -8.89 8.09
C LYS A 35 -1.69 -8.31 6.78
N GLY A 36 -1.53 -9.16 5.75
CA GLY A 36 -1.05 -8.72 4.44
C GLY A 36 -1.99 -7.72 3.80
N LEU A 37 -3.30 -7.96 3.83
CA LEU A 37 -4.28 -7.01 3.33
C LEU A 37 -4.20 -5.70 4.10
N GLN A 38 -4.07 -5.76 5.42
CA GLN A 38 -3.95 -4.57 6.24
C GLN A 38 -2.70 -3.77 5.85
N GLY A 39 -1.58 -4.46 5.57
CA GLY A 39 -0.36 -3.81 5.10
C GLY A 39 -0.53 -3.11 3.76
N LEU A 40 -1.24 -3.74 2.82
CA LEU A 40 -1.53 -3.13 1.52
C LEU A 40 -2.43 -1.90 1.67
N ILE A 41 -3.44 -1.96 2.53
CA ILE A 41 -4.30 -0.83 2.86
C ILE A 41 -3.44 0.33 3.39
N GLN A 42 -2.53 0.02 4.29
CA GLN A 42 -1.72 1.05 4.93
C GLN A 42 -0.70 1.69 3.99
N ILE A 43 -0.10 0.93 3.06
CA ILE A 43 0.80 1.57 2.09
C ILE A 43 0.03 2.46 1.11
N ALA A 44 -1.17 2.06 0.68
CA ALA A 44 -2.01 2.92 -0.14
C ALA A 44 -2.39 4.20 0.63
N ALA A 45 -2.75 4.08 1.90
CA ALA A 45 -3.03 5.23 2.75
C ALA A 45 -1.81 6.13 2.90
N ALA A 46 -0.61 5.54 2.98
CA ALA A 46 0.64 6.32 3.06
C ALA A 46 0.82 7.19 1.81
N LEU A 47 0.65 6.62 0.62
CA LEU A 47 0.80 7.37 -0.62
C LEU A 47 -0.29 8.44 -0.75
N TYR A 48 -1.49 8.17 -0.28
CA TYR A 48 -2.53 9.18 -0.20
C TYR A 48 -2.11 10.35 0.69
N HIS A 49 -1.53 10.07 1.85
CA HIS A 49 -1.01 11.12 2.73
C HIS A 49 0.07 11.94 2.05
N VAL A 50 0.97 11.31 1.28
CA VAL A 50 1.98 12.04 0.50
C VAL A 50 1.31 13.00 -0.49
N GLN A 51 0.27 12.55 -1.19
CA GLN A 51 -0.45 13.38 -2.15
C GLN A 51 -1.06 14.62 -1.47
N ARG A 52 -1.42 14.51 -0.21
CA ARG A 52 -1.99 15.61 0.55
C ARG A 52 -0.94 16.45 1.31
N GLY A 53 0.33 16.14 1.15
CA GLY A 53 1.41 16.83 1.85
C GLY A 53 1.54 16.44 3.32
N ASN A 54 0.90 15.37 3.75
CA ASN A 54 0.96 14.89 5.13
C ASN A 54 2.07 13.83 5.28
N LEU A 55 3.31 14.29 5.34
CA LEU A 55 4.45 13.37 5.41
C LEU A 55 4.54 12.63 6.74
N ARG A 56 4.07 13.22 7.82
CA ARG A 56 4.02 12.55 9.13
C ARG A 56 3.04 11.37 9.08
N GLY A 57 1.85 11.59 8.52
CA GLY A 57 0.87 10.52 8.34
C GLY A 57 1.40 9.41 7.45
N ALA A 58 2.08 9.77 6.37
CA ALA A 58 2.70 8.80 5.47
C ALA A 58 3.71 7.92 6.21
N ARG A 59 4.60 8.54 7.00
CA ARG A 59 5.59 7.81 7.79
C ARG A 59 4.93 6.83 8.75
N THR A 60 3.91 7.27 9.47
CA THR A 60 3.19 6.42 10.42
C THR A 60 2.58 5.21 9.71
N MET A 61 1.95 5.43 8.56
CA MET A 61 1.33 4.33 7.80
C MET A 61 2.37 3.34 7.29
N ILE A 62 3.51 3.83 6.78
CA ILE A 62 4.59 2.95 6.30
C ILE A 62 5.14 2.11 7.46
N ASP A 63 5.36 2.72 8.62
CA ASP A 63 5.90 2.01 9.78
C ASP A 63 4.96 0.88 10.24
N ARG A 64 3.65 1.07 10.08
CA ARG A 64 2.66 0.03 10.37
C ARG A 64 2.57 -1.02 9.27
N ALA A 65 2.68 -0.60 8.01
CA ALA A 65 2.54 -1.49 6.86
C ALA A 65 3.68 -2.48 6.74
N THR A 66 4.91 -2.03 6.95
CA THR A 66 6.10 -2.82 6.66
C THR A 66 6.12 -4.18 7.37
N PRO A 67 5.94 -4.27 8.71
CA PRO A 67 5.94 -5.59 9.36
C PRO A 67 4.79 -6.49 8.90
N ARG A 68 3.64 -5.89 8.55
CA ARG A 68 2.50 -6.68 8.07
C ARG A 68 2.75 -7.24 6.68
N LEU A 69 3.41 -6.47 5.80
CA LEU A 69 3.76 -6.92 4.45
C LEU A 69 4.87 -7.98 4.47
N LEU A 70 5.77 -7.91 5.45
CA LEU A 70 6.84 -8.90 5.61
C LEU A 70 6.35 -10.20 6.24
N ASN A 71 5.27 -10.16 7.03
CA ASN A 71 4.70 -11.32 7.71
C ASN A 71 3.18 -11.35 7.48
N PRO A 72 2.76 -11.60 6.23
CA PRO A 72 1.35 -11.41 5.86
C PRO A 72 0.39 -12.50 6.35
N GLY A 73 0.89 -13.57 6.95
CA GLY A 73 0.07 -14.72 7.32
C GLY A 73 -0.04 -15.70 6.16
N ASN A 74 -1.07 -16.56 6.22
CA ASN A 74 -1.22 -17.66 5.28
C ASN A 74 -2.25 -17.41 4.18
N ALA A 75 -2.91 -16.26 4.18
CA ALA A 75 -3.94 -16.00 3.19
C ALA A 75 -3.32 -15.69 1.83
N PRO A 76 -3.77 -16.36 0.76
CA PRO A 76 -3.22 -16.09 -0.56
C PRO A 76 -3.58 -14.71 -1.06
N CYS A 77 -2.62 -14.06 -1.69
CA CYS A 77 -2.81 -12.77 -2.34
C CYS A 77 -1.97 -12.75 -3.60
N ALA A 78 -2.56 -12.27 -4.71
CA ALA A 78 -1.86 -12.19 -5.99
C ALA A 78 -0.79 -11.11 -6.03
N ILE A 79 -0.85 -10.15 -5.10
CA ILE A 79 0.11 -9.04 -5.03
C ILE A 79 1.34 -9.48 -4.23
N ASP A 80 2.53 -9.21 -4.76
CA ASP A 80 3.80 -9.52 -4.10
C ASP A 80 4.00 -8.57 -2.91
N GLN A 81 3.69 -9.07 -1.72
CA GLN A 81 3.70 -8.27 -0.50
C GLN A 81 5.12 -7.92 -0.04
N ARG A 82 6.09 -8.81 -0.28
CA ARG A 82 7.49 -8.50 0.04
C ARG A 82 8.01 -7.36 -0.85
N ALA A 83 7.69 -7.40 -2.14
CA ALA A 83 8.06 -6.31 -3.04
C ALA A 83 7.42 -4.99 -2.60
N MET A 84 6.20 -5.03 -2.10
CA MET A 84 5.52 -3.85 -1.58
C MET A 84 6.19 -3.34 -0.30
N ALA A 85 6.67 -4.25 0.56
CA ALA A 85 7.42 -3.85 1.75
C ALA A 85 8.73 -3.16 1.38
N GLU A 86 9.44 -3.68 0.39
CA GLU A 86 10.69 -3.09 -0.08
C GLU A 86 10.45 -1.71 -0.67
N TYR A 87 9.37 -1.56 -1.44
CA TYR A 87 8.98 -0.27 -1.99
C TYR A 87 8.63 0.71 -0.87
N ALA A 88 7.86 0.27 0.12
CA ALA A 88 7.50 1.11 1.28
C ALA A 88 8.74 1.64 2.00
N ALA A 89 9.76 0.80 2.16
CA ALA A 89 11.02 1.23 2.79
C ALA A 89 11.72 2.32 1.97
N ARG A 90 11.70 2.20 0.65
CA ARG A 90 12.29 3.23 -0.23
C ARG A 90 11.53 4.54 -0.13
N VAL A 91 10.20 4.49 -0.11
CA VAL A 91 9.36 5.68 0.04
C VAL A 91 9.66 6.35 1.39
N ARG A 92 9.73 5.55 2.45
CA ARG A 92 10.02 6.10 3.78
C ARG A 92 11.36 6.83 3.82
N ALA A 93 12.38 6.25 3.21
CA ALA A 93 13.70 6.88 3.17
C ALA A 93 13.70 8.18 2.35
N ALA A 94 12.76 8.34 1.42
CA ALA A 94 12.69 9.47 0.51
C ALA A 94 11.67 10.55 0.92
N LEU A 95 10.97 10.38 2.05
CA LEU A 95 9.87 11.28 2.42
C LEU A 95 10.27 12.76 2.46
N ASP A 96 11.50 13.06 2.87
CA ASP A 96 11.99 14.43 2.95
C ASP A 96 12.95 14.78 1.80
N LEU A 97 12.97 13.97 0.75
CA LEU A 97 13.90 14.14 -0.36
C LEU A 97 13.18 14.57 -1.64
N PRO A 98 13.85 15.29 -2.54
CA PRO A 98 13.22 15.73 -3.79
C PRO A 98 12.87 14.58 -4.73
N GLU A 99 13.44 13.38 -4.55
CA GLU A 99 13.17 12.20 -5.37
C GLU A 99 11.81 11.56 -5.08
N LEU A 100 11.10 12.01 -4.05
CA LEU A 100 9.86 11.36 -3.61
C LEU A 100 8.82 11.26 -4.72
N GLU A 101 8.57 12.35 -5.45
CA GLU A 101 7.57 12.35 -6.53
C GLU A 101 7.94 11.35 -7.62
N ALA A 102 9.21 11.32 -8.02
CA ALA A 102 9.69 10.39 -9.05
C ALA A 102 9.55 8.94 -8.58
N LEU A 103 9.83 8.69 -7.31
CA LEU A 103 9.70 7.35 -6.73
C LEU A 103 8.24 6.88 -6.73
N ILE A 104 7.30 7.76 -6.42
CA ILE A 104 5.88 7.43 -6.45
C ILE A 104 5.40 7.25 -7.89
N ALA A 105 5.88 8.06 -8.82
CA ALA A 105 5.56 7.88 -10.25
C ALA A 105 6.09 6.55 -10.79
N ALA A 106 7.23 6.09 -10.27
CA ALA A 106 7.85 4.82 -10.66
C ALA A 106 7.46 3.65 -9.74
N ARG A 107 6.34 3.78 -9.02
CA ARG A 107 5.89 2.72 -8.11
C ARG A 107 5.63 1.41 -8.86
N PRO A 108 5.65 0.26 -8.14
CA PRO A 108 5.37 -1.02 -8.77
C PRO A 108 4.02 -0.99 -9.48
N HIS A 109 4.00 -1.54 -10.69
CA HIS A 109 2.75 -1.74 -11.44
C HIS A 109 2.10 -3.03 -10.93
N LEU A 110 0.90 -2.95 -10.47
CA LEU A 110 0.15 -4.08 -9.95
C LEU A 110 -0.85 -4.57 -11.00
#